data_c6384a3c0a5a04b18d794350aabf9725
#
_entry.id   c6384a3c0a5a04b18d794350aabf9725
#
_cell.length_a   1.000
_cell.length_b   1.000
_cell.length_c   1.000
_cell.angle_alpha   90.00
_cell.angle_beta   90.00
_cell.angle_gamma   90.00
#
_symmetry.space_group_name_H-M   'P 1'
#
loop_
_entity.id
_entity.type
_entity.pdbx_description
1 polymer ?
#
loop_
_entity_poly.entity_id
_entity_poly.type
_entity_poly.pdbx_seq_one_letter_code
_entity_poly.pdbx_strand_id
1 'polypeptide(L)'
;MNTPLKTTLEIARLQHSERILSKTQQDAMLLAAPGWSECWQAHAKRQTVLIPAAGVLAAVADGVSLSPQAAFASRSFLQQLQGQFDGGNGSFASALPQLVRQTHRLWQSQCLRRDTRGASCTLAALLIRDQQVSVVNVGDSRVWRLRHVDGALQCQQLSHDHTLWQQMLDAGEVAHTGEQPASFYQDLTQCLTLGDAHDDVCADDAVDGSEDFPDSDSDSDNDNDTSVVPEEDWLHSWQGTALPGDIWLLATDGLHGCITGFELQNYWQPEKTITDNLNHLYAAWSASGGGDDISLMAMQWPR
;
A
#
# COMPACT_ATOMS: atom_id res chain seq x y z
N MET A 1 13.93 -17.99 -34.02
CA MET A 1 12.88 -17.47 -33.13
C MET A 1 13.38 -17.71 -31.70
N ASN A 2 13.85 -16.66 -31.03
CA ASN A 2 14.27 -16.80 -29.61
C ASN A 2 12.99 -16.93 -28.78
N THR A 3 12.80 -18.08 -28.15
CA THR A 3 11.80 -18.23 -27.11
C THR A 3 12.14 -17.25 -26.00
N PRO A 4 11.24 -16.35 -25.58
CA PRO A 4 11.53 -15.44 -24.48
C PRO A 4 11.90 -16.26 -23.26
N LEU A 5 13.03 -15.94 -22.63
CA LEU A 5 13.44 -16.54 -21.37
C LEU A 5 12.32 -16.31 -20.35
N LYS A 6 11.72 -17.40 -19.88
CA LYS A 6 10.69 -17.33 -18.83
C LYS A 6 11.38 -16.91 -17.53
N THR A 7 11.22 -15.65 -17.16
CA THR A 7 11.75 -15.12 -15.90
C THR A 7 10.89 -15.58 -14.72
N THR A 8 11.50 -16.06 -13.67
CA THR A 8 10.81 -16.51 -12.46
C THR A 8 11.20 -15.64 -11.27
N LEU A 9 10.22 -15.25 -10.46
CA LEU A 9 10.44 -14.59 -9.18
C LEU A 9 10.40 -15.60 -8.04
N GLU A 10 11.35 -15.49 -7.12
CA GLU A 10 11.23 -16.12 -5.81
C GLU A 10 10.49 -15.17 -4.88
N ILE A 11 9.45 -15.66 -4.21
CA ILE A 11 8.61 -14.86 -3.33
C ILE A 11 8.51 -15.53 -1.97
N ALA A 12 8.75 -14.78 -0.90
CA ALA A 12 8.53 -15.19 0.47
C ALA A 12 7.59 -14.21 1.16
N ARG A 13 6.76 -14.73 2.07
CA ARG A 13 5.76 -13.96 2.81
C ARG A 13 5.70 -14.39 4.25
N LEU A 14 5.42 -13.42 5.12
CA LEU A 14 5.16 -13.63 6.53
C LEU A 14 4.11 -12.62 6.98
N GLN A 15 3.13 -13.06 7.74
CA GLN A 15 2.14 -12.21 8.39
C GLN A 15 1.88 -12.74 9.79
N HIS A 16 1.78 -11.84 10.76
CA HIS A 16 1.45 -12.18 12.12
C HIS A 16 0.64 -11.07 12.78
N SER A 17 -0.21 -11.46 13.74
CA SER A 17 -0.94 -10.53 14.60
C SER A 17 -0.66 -10.90 16.05
N GLU A 18 -0.17 -9.94 16.81
CA GLU A 18 0.04 -10.12 18.26
C GLU A 18 -1.12 -9.63 19.12
N ARG A 19 -2.14 -9.07 18.49
CA ARG A 19 -3.27 -8.51 19.24
C ARG A 19 -3.98 -9.60 20.05
N ILE A 20 -3.72 -9.50 21.33
CA ILE A 20 -4.25 -10.39 22.37
C ILE A 20 -5.76 -10.61 22.18
N LEU A 21 -6.11 -11.86 21.86
CA LEU A 21 -7.40 -12.55 22.05
C LEU A 21 -8.71 -11.91 21.52
N SER A 22 -8.75 -10.68 20.98
CA SER A 22 -10.04 -10.10 20.56
C SER A 22 -10.00 -9.19 19.32
N LYS A 23 -8.85 -8.87 18.75
CA LYS A 23 -8.78 -8.03 17.56
C LYS A 23 -8.43 -8.85 16.32
N THR A 24 -9.21 -8.64 15.27
CA THR A 24 -8.96 -9.21 13.94
C THR A 24 -7.71 -8.57 13.35
N GLN A 25 -6.84 -9.37 12.73
CA GLN A 25 -5.72 -8.89 11.90
C GLN A 25 -6.21 -7.81 10.92
N GLN A 26 -5.61 -6.61 10.98
CA GLN A 26 -6.01 -5.45 10.18
C GLN A 26 -5.24 -5.35 8.86
N ASP A 27 -4.07 -6.00 8.77
CA ASP A 27 -3.32 -6.07 7.53
C ASP A 27 -3.90 -7.03 6.52
N ALA A 28 -3.60 -6.77 5.25
CA ALA A 28 -3.87 -7.67 4.14
C ALA A 28 -2.68 -7.70 3.16
N MET A 29 -2.54 -8.81 2.43
CA MET A 29 -1.54 -8.97 1.38
C MET A 29 -2.19 -9.49 0.09
N LEU A 30 -1.67 -9.04 -1.05
CA LEU A 30 -2.07 -9.48 -2.38
C LEU A 30 -0.83 -9.87 -3.20
N LEU A 31 -0.92 -10.99 -3.90
CA LEU A 31 -0.06 -11.33 -5.02
C LEU A 31 -0.95 -11.76 -6.18
N ALA A 32 -0.85 -11.10 -7.30
CA ALA A 32 -1.70 -11.36 -8.46
C ALA A 32 -0.90 -11.38 -9.76
N ALA A 33 -1.33 -12.25 -10.66
CA ALA A 33 -0.99 -12.24 -12.07
C ALA A 33 -2.26 -12.52 -12.87
N PRO A 34 -2.39 -12.12 -14.14
CA PRO A 34 -3.58 -12.38 -14.92
C PRO A 34 -3.97 -13.85 -14.91
N GLY A 35 -5.21 -14.13 -14.52
CA GLY A 35 -5.75 -15.49 -14.39
C GLY A 35 -5.34 -16.23 -13.11
N TRP A 36 -4.56 -15.61 -12.24
CA TRP A 36 -4.16 -16.18 -10.96
C TRP A 36 -3.96 -15.09 -9.91
N SER A 37 -4.49 -15.32 -8.72
CA SER A 37 -4.26 -14.43 -7.60
C SER A 37 -4.39 -15.16 -6.28
N GLU A 38 -3.66 -14.70 -5.30
CA GLU A 38 -3.79 -15.13 -3.91
C GLU A 38 -3.89 -13.87 -3.04
N CYS A 39 -4.98 -13.73 -2.29
CA CYS A 39 -5.12 -12.82 -1.17
C CYS A 39 -4.94 -13.64 0.11
N TRP A 40 -4.12 -13.18 1.06
CA TRP A 40 -3.83 -13.98 2.24
C TRP A 40 -4.04 -13.31 3.56
N GLN A 41 -4.35 -14.23 4.47
CA GLN A 41 -4.15 -14.10 5.89
C GLN A 41 -3.30 -15.29 6.36
N ALA A 42 -2.21 -14.98 7.07
CA ALA A 42 -1.37 -15.84 7.88
C ALA A 42 -0.46 -16.87 7.21
N HIS A 43 0.71 -16.99 7.80
CA HIS A 43 1.79 -17.97 7.74
C HIS A 43 2.88 -17.72 6.70
N ALA A 44 4.15 -17.93 7.14
CA ALA A 44 5.32 -17.88 6.28
C ALA A 44 5.20 -18.91 5.13
N LYS A 45 5.28 -18.46 3.89
CA LYS A 45 5.27 -19.32 2.71
C LYS A 45 6.30 -18.83 1.69
N ARG A 46 7.06 -19.76 1.15
CA ARG A 46 7.93 -19.54 0.00
C ARG A 46 7.31 -20.13 -1.25
N GLN A 47 7.37 -19.41 -2.36
CA GLN A 47 6.93 -19.90 -3.65
C GLN A 47 7.77 -19.29 -4.78
N THR A 48 7.78 -19.95 -5.93
CA THR A 48 8.37 -19.44 -7.16
C THR A 48 7.25 -19.17 -8.15
N VAL A 49 7.20 -17.96 -8.68
CA VAL A 49 6.17 -17.51 -9.61
C VAL A 49 6.82 -17.19 -10.95
N LEU A 50 6.25 -17.74 -12.03
CA LEU A 50 6.60 -17.35 -13.39
C LEU A 50 6.00 -15.97 -13.67
N ILE A 51 6.81 -15.03 -14.16
CA ILE A 51 6.30 -13.71 -14.56
C ILE A 51 5.60 -13.85 -15.91
N PRO A 52 4.27 -13.64 -15.97
CA PRO A 52 3.56 -13.59 -17.26
C PRO A 52 3.89 -12.27 -17.96
N ALA A 53 3.66 -12.20 -19.27
CA ALA A 53 3.87 -10.98 -20.06
C ALA A 53 3.10 -9.76 -19.53
N ALA A 54 1.98 -9.98 -18.89
CA ALA A 54 1.16 -8.95 -18.26
C ALA A 54 1.71 -8.46 -16.89
N GLY A 55 2.71 -9.15 -16.34
CA GLY A 55 3.36 -8.78 -15.09
C GLY A 55 2.81 -9.49 -13.84
N VAL A 56 3.43 -9.18 -12.72
CA VAL A 56 3.06 -9.63 -11.36
C VAL A 56 2.84 -8.40 -10.49
N LEU A 57 1.69 -8.33 -9.85
CA LEU A 57 1.31 -7.31 -8.88
C LEU A 57 1.45 -7.89 -7.47
N ALA A 58 2.19 -7.19 -6.61
CA ALA A 58 2.28 -7.47 -5.18
C ALA A 58 1.83 -6.23 -4.40
N ALA A 59 1.11 -6.44 -3.29
CA ALA A 59 0.69 -5.33 -2.43
C ALA A 59 0.55 -5.79 -0.98
N VAL A 60 0.77 -4.85 -0.06
CA VAL A 60 0.40 -4.91 1.35
C VAL A 60 -0.47 -3.70 1.67
N ALA A 61 -1.40 -3.86 2.59
CA ALA A 61 -2.28 -2.81 3.08
C ALA A 61 -2.50 -3.02 4.57
N ASP A 62 -2.39 -1.96 5.35
CA ASP A 62 -2.73 -1.92 6.77
C ASP A 62 -4.03 -1.14 6.97
N GLY A 63 -4.92 -1.69 7.77
CA GLY A 63 -6.17 -1.02 8.12
C GLY A 63 -5.97 -0.01 9.23
N VAL A 64 -6.24 1.27 8.96
CA VAL A 64 -6.04 2.37 9.92
C VAL A 64 -6.85 2.11 11.21
N SER A 65 -6.15 1.87 12.31
CA SER A 65 -6.73 1.37 13.57
C SER A 65 -7.82 2.27 14.18
N LEU A 66 -7.78 3.57 13.93
CA LEU A 66 -8.79 4.53 14.41
C LEU A 66 -9.99 4.65 13.45
N SER A 67 -9.92 4.07 12.25
CA SER A 67 -11.02 4.08 11.29
C SER A 67 -12.04 2.96 11.59
N PRO A 68 -13.30 3.13 11.17
CA PRO A 68 -14.28 2.05 11.25
C PRO A 68 -13.85 0.86 10.40
N GLN A 69 -14.05 -0.37 10.90
CA GLN A 69 -13.85 -1.59 10.12
C GLN A 69 -12.47 -1.68 9.41
N ALA A 70 -11.38 -1.30 10.08
CA ALA A 70 -10.02 -1.25 9.54
C ALA A 70 -9.61 -2.53 8.78
N ALA A 71 -9.87 -3.71 9.35
CA ALA A 71 -9.60 -4.99 8.70
C ALA A 71 -10.45 -5.25 7.45
N PHE A 72 -11.62 -4.64 7.33
CA PHE A 72 -12.42 -4.68 6.11
C PHE A 72 -11.82 -3.76 5.05
N ALA A 73 -11.35 -2.57 5.44
CA ALA A 73 -10.75 -1.62 4.53
C ALA A 73 -9.58 -2.22 3.75
N SER A 74 -8.56 -2.72 4.44
CA SER A 74 -7.36 -3.31 3.83
C SER A 74 -7.71 -4.48 2.90
N ARG A 75 -8.61 -5.37 3.32
CA ARG A 75 -9.00 -6.55 2.53
C ARG A 75 -9.84 -6.20 1.32
N SER A 76 -10.88 -5.38 1.51
CA SER A 76 -11.80 -5.03 0.43
C SER A 76 -11.11 -4.19 -0.64
N PHE A 77 -10.20 -3.29 -0.24
CA PHE A 77 -9.39 -2.55 -1.21
C PHE A 77 -8.49 -3.47 -2.04
N LEU A 78 -7.75 -4.39 -1.41
CA LEU A 78 -6.90 -5.33 -2.16
C LEU A 78 -7.72 -6.30 -3.04
N GLN A 79 -8.90 -6.71 -2.61
CA GLN A 79 -9.82 -7.50 -3.44
C GLN A 79 -10.30 -6.71 -4.67
N GLN A 80 -10.63 -5.42 -4.49
CA GLN A 80 -11.00 -4.55 -5.60
C GLN A 80 -9.82 -4.33 -6.55
N LEU A 81 -8.61 -4.08 -6.02
CA LEU A 81 -7.37 -3.94 -6.79
C LEU A 81 -7.08 -5.20 -7.62
N GLN A 82 -7.24 -6.37 -7.03
CA GLN A 82 -7.12 -7.65 -7.71
C GLN A 82 -8.11 -7.78 -8.87
N GLY A 83 -9.39 -7.43 -8.63
CA GLY A 83 -10.45 -7.52 -9.64
C GLY A 83 -10.24 -6.58 -10.83
N GLN A 84 -9.52 -5.48 -10.64
CA GLN A 84 -9.17 -4.52 -11.70
C GLN A 84 -7.85 -4.84 -12.41
N PHE A 85 -7.02 -5.73 -11.83
CA PHE A 85 -5.72 -6.08 -12.41
C PHE A 85 -5.88 -7.11 -13.53
N ASP A 86 -5.87 -6.63 -14.77
CA ASP A 86 -5.91 -7.45 -16.00
C ASP A 86 -4.54 -7.57 -16.70
N GLY A 87 -3.50 -7.01 -16.07
CA GLY A 87 -2.17 -6.89 -16.64
C GLY A 87 -1.93 -5.60 -17.44
N GLY A 88 -2.95 -4.75 -17.56
CA GLY A 88 -2.89 -3.40 -18.11
C GLY A 88 -2.47 -3.29 -19.58
N ASN A 89 -3.33 -2.78 -20.42
CA ASN A 89 -3.07 -2.54 -21.85
C ASN A 89 -2.42 -1.16 -22.13
N GLY A 90 -1.93 -0.45 -21.11
CA GLY A 90 -1.38 0.90 -21.23
C GLY A 90 0.14 0.98 -21.15
N SER A 91 0.67 2.21 -21.17
CA SER A 91 2.06 2.48 -20.84
C SER A 91 2.40 1.94 -19.46
N PHE A 92 3.52 1.23 -19.33
CA PHE A 92 3.94 0.68 -18.03
C PHE A 92 4.10 1.80 -16.98
N ALA A 93 4.60 2.95 -17.40
CA ALA A 93 4.85 4.09 -16.52
C ALA A 93 3.60 4.57 -15.75
N SER A 94 2.44 4.54 -16.39
CA SER A 94 1.18 4.98 -15.79
C SER A 94 0.30 3.82 -15.29
N ALA A 95 0.66 2.56 -15.59
CA ALA A 95 -0.22 1.43 -15.37
C ALA A 95 -0.60 1.25 -13.89
N LEU A 96 0.38 1.20 -12.98
CA LEU A 96 0.11 0.99 -11.55
C LEU A 96 -0.55 2.21 -10.88
N PRO A 97 -0.06 3.46 -11.07
CA PRO A 97 -0.74 4.63 -10.53
C PRO A 97 -2.19 4.76 -11.01
N GLN A 98 -2.46 4.53 -12.30
CA GLN A 98 -3.83 4.58 -12.86
C GLN A 98 -4.70 3.46 -12.28
N LEU A 99 -4.18 2.25 -12.18
CA LEU A 99 -4.89 1.12 -11.57
C LEU A 99 -5.31 1.44 -10.13
N VAL A 100 -4.40 2.00 -9.31
CA VAL A 100 -4.71 2.37 -7.92
C VAL A 100 -5.75 3.47 -7.85
N ARG A 101 -5.62 4.54 -8.66
CA ARG A 101 -6.62 5.63 -8.71
C ARG A 101 -8.00 5.12 -9.16
N GLN A 102 -8.05 4.31 -10.20
CA GLN A 102 -9.30 3.72 -10.68
C GLN A 102 -9.92 2.81 -9.62
N THR A 103 -9.10 1.96 -8.99
CA THR A 103 -9.56 1.07 -7.92
C THR A 103 -10.15 1.87 -6.76
N HIS A 104 -9.47 2.96 -6.34
CA HIS A 104 -9.94 3.80 -5.24
C HIS A 104 -11.29 4.46 -5.56
N ARG A 105 -11.46 5.04 -6.75
CA ARG A 105 -12.74 5.62 -7.19
C ARG A 105 -13.87 4.59 -7.17
N LEU A 106 -13.62 3.37 -7.69
CA LEU A 106 -14.58 2.29 -7.68
C LEU A 106 -14.89 1.80 -6.27
N TRP A 107 -13.88 1.73 -5.40
CA TRP A 107 -14.03 1.32 -4.01
C TRP A 107 -14.85 2.35 -3.23
N GLN A 108 -14.60 3.65 -3.40
CA GLN A 108 -15.38 4.75 -2.81
C GLN A 108 -16.85 4.70 -3.25
N SER A 109 -17.12 4.41 -4.54
CA SER A 109 -18.50 4.32 -5.05
C SER A 109 -19.26 3.10 -4.52
N GLN A 110 -18.58 2.10 -3.95
CA GLN A 110 -19.19 0.95 -3.30
C GLN A 110 -19.58 1.28 -1.86
N CYS A 111 -20.48 2.25 -1.65
CA CYS A 111 -21.03 2.54 -0.33
C CYS A 111 -21.90 1.36 0.13
N LEU A 112 -21.27 0.27 0.54
CA LEU A 112 -21.92 -1.02 0.76
C LEU A 112 -22.71 -1.07 2.06
N ARG A 113 -22.34 -0.31 3.09
CA ARG A 113 -22.97 -0.33 4.41
C ARG A 113 -22.62 0.93 5.19
N ARG A 114 -23.56 1.45 5.98
CA ARG A 114 -23.32 2.62 6.84
C ARG A 114 -22.16 2.42 7.85
N ASP A 115 -21.94 1.20 8.30
CA ASP A 115 -20.90 0.84 9.26
C ASP A 115 -19.49 0.74 8.65
N THR A 116 -19.35 0.81 7.33
CA THR A 116 -18.05 0.80 6.63
C THR A 116 -17.63 2.18 6.12
N ARG A 117 -18.50 3.19 6.23
CA ARG A 117 -18.17 4.57 5.83
C ARG A 117 -17.01 5.10 6.68
N GLY A 118 -16.00 5.70 6.05
CA GLY A 118 -14.78 6.16 6.71
C GLY A 118 -13.77 5.04 7.01
N ALA A 119 -14.06 3.80 6.62
CA ALA A 119 -13.09 2.71 6.72
C ALA A 119 -11.86 3.04 5.88
N SER A 120 -10.67 2.99 6.48
CA SER A 120 -9.45 3.47 5.86
C SER A 120 -8.32 2.46 5.94
N CYS A 121 -7.44 2.48 4.93
CA CYS A 121 -6.23 1.67 4.92
C CYS A 121 -5.07 2.38 4.21
N THR A 122 -3.86 1.90 4.47
CA THR A 122 -2.65 2.23 3.71
C THR A 122 -2.54 1.33 2.47
N LEU A 123 -1.58 1.62 1.61
CA LEU A 123 -1.19 0.76 0.49
C LEU A 123 0.29 0.91 0.20
N ALA A 124 1.00 -0.21 0.07
CA ALA A 124 2.27 -0.28 -0.63
C ALA A 124 2.16 -1.37 -1.71
N ALA A 125 2.31 -0.97 -2.98
CA ALA A 125 2.12 -1.85 -4.12
C ALA A 125 3.30 -1.80 -5.09
N LEU A 126 3.60 -2.95 -5.71
CA LEU A 126 4.69 -3.12 -6.67
C LEU A 126 4.19 -3.94 -7.85
N LEU A 127 4.41 -3.43 -9.07
CA LEU A 127 4.17 -4.14 -10.33
C LEU A 127 5.50 -4.40 -11.02
N ILE A 128 5.76 -5.67 -11.35
CA ILE A 128 6.88 -6.07 -12.20
C ILE A 128 6.34 -6.61 -13.52
N ARG A 129 6.77 -6.02 -14.64
CA ARG A 129 6.45 -6.49 -15.99
C ARG A 129 7.72 -6.47 -16.84
N ASP A 130 8.12 -7.62 -17.37
CA ASP A 130 9.45 -7.80 -17.98
C ASP A 130 10.55 -7.45 -16.97
N GLN A 131 11.35 -6.42 -17.23
CA GLN A 131 12.36 -5.88 -16.32
C GLN A 131 11.93 -4.55 -15.70
N GLN A 132 10.77 -4.04 -16.05
CA GLN A 132 10.27 -2.78 -15.52
C GLN A 132 9.61 -3.00 -14.16
N VAL A 133 9.86 -2.08 -13.24
CA VAL A 133 9.33 -2.07 -11.88
C VAL A 133 8.64 -0.75 -11.62
N SER A 134 7.40 -0.80 -11.17
CA SER A 134 6.64 0.36 -10.71
C SER A 134 6.21 0.14 -9.28
N VAL A 135 6.34 1.17 -8.45
CA VAL A 135 5.92 1.19 -7.05
C VAL A 135 4.93 2.31 -6.84
N VAL A 136 3.91 2.07 -6.04
CA VAL A 136 2.96 3.09 -5.56
C VAL A 136 2.77 2.88 -4.08
N ASN A 137 2.71 3.98 -3.30
CA ASN A 137 2.25 3.92 -1.93
C ASN A 137 1.29 5.05 -1.57
N VAL A 138 0.44 4.78 -0.57
CA VAL A 138 -0.42 5.73 0.14
C VAL A 138 -0.37 5.34 1.62
N GLY A 139 -0.07 6.29 2.49
CA GLY A 139 0.19 6.03 3.90
C GLY A 139 1.66 5.73 4.16
N ASP A 140 1.96 4.96 5.17
CA ASP A 140 3.28 4.66 5.70
C ASP A 140 3.72 3.20 5.55
N SER A 141 2.91 2.34 4.92
CA SER A 141 3.39 1.04 4.43
C SER A 141 4.47 1.27 3.37
N ARG A 142 5.56 0.50 3.44
CA ARG A 142 6.79 0.80 2.70
C ARG A 142 7.17 -0.27 1.69
N VAL A 143 7.90 0.16 0.64
CA VAL A 143 8.61 -0.70 -0.31
C VAL A 143 10.08 -0.34 -0.29
N TRP A 144 10.95 -1.33 -0.05
CA TRP A 144 12.40 -1.18 -0.19
C TRP A 144 12.91 -1.99 -1.37
N ARG A 145 14.00 -1.49 -1.96
CA ARG A 145 14.84 -2.25 -2.88
C ARG A 145 16.17 -2.54 -2.21
N LEU A 146 16.58 -3.81 -2.25
CA LEU A 146 17.89 -4.27 -1.83
C LEU A 146 18.67 -4.69 -3.08
N ARG A 147 19.82 -4.07 -3.31
CA ARG A 147 20.66 -4.28 -4.50
C ARG A 147 22.11 -4.37 -4.11
N HIS A 148 22.83 -5.34 -4.69
CA HIS A 148 24.28 -5.39 -4.56
C HIS A 148 24.92 -4.41 -5.55
N VAL A 149 25.71 -3.47 -5.02
CA VAL A 149 26.49 -2.50 -5.80
C VAL A 149 27.92 -2.56 -5.27
N ASP A 150 28.89 -2.85 -6.15
CA ASP A 150 30.31 -2.91 -5.81
C ASP A 150 30.64 -3.82 -4.60
N GLY A 151 29.91 -4.93 -4.47
CA GLY A 151 30.07 -5.91 -3.39
C GLY A 151 29.40 -5.55 -2.06
N ALA A 152 28.78 -4.38 -1.95
CA ALA A 152 28.00 -3.96 -0.78
C ALA A 152 26.49 -4.05 -1.05
N LEU A 153 25.71 -4.42 -0.02
CA LEU A 153 24.25 -4.36 -0.09
C LEU A 153 23.80 -2.93 0.16
N GLN A 154 23.07 -2.37 -0.80
CA GLN A 154 22.38 -1.09 -0.67
C GLN A 154 20.88 -1.35 -0.44
N CYS A 155 20.33 -0.78 0.63
CA CYS A 155 18.92 -0.76 0.93
C CYS A 155 18.38 0.65 0.62
N GLN A 156 17.41 0.73 -0.28
CA GLN A 156 16.76 1.98 -0.67
C GLN A 156 15.27 1.87 -0.45
N GLN A 157 14.68 2.76 0.33
CA GLN A 157 13.24 2.93 0.38
C GLN A 157 12.78 3.57 -0.94
N LEU A 158 11.80 2.94 -1.60
CA LEU A 158 11.22 3.41 -2.87
C LEU A 158 9.87 4.10 -2.66
N SER A 159 9.22 3.82 -1.55
CA SER A 159 8.02 4.51 -1.08
C SER A 159 8.37 5.82 -0.39
N HIS A 160 7.39 6.70 -0.25
CA HIS A 160 7.49 7.95 0.50
C HIS A 160 6.35 7.99 1.52
N ASP A 161 6.68 8.10 2.80
CA ASP A 161 5.66 7.99 3.85
C ASP A 161 4.76 9.23 3.86
N HIS A 162 3.47 9.02 3.97
CA HIS A 162 2.49 10.09 4.16
C HIS A 162 2.20 10.24 5.67
N THR A 163 3.18 10.75 6.40
CA THR A 163 3.10 11.04 7.84
C THR A 163 3.48 12.50 8.12
N LEU A 164 3.04 13.02 9.24
CA LEU A 164 3.43 14.37 9.66
C LEU A 164 4.97 14.48 9.78
N TRP A 165 5.63 13.46 10.31
CA TRP A 165 7.09 13.41 10.40
C TRP A 165 7.77 13.56 9.04
N GLN A 166 7.31 12.83 8.05
CA GLN A 166 7.88 12.92 6.72
C GLN A 166 7.67 14.30 6.10
N GLN A 167 6.50 14.91 6.28
CA GLN A 167 6.25 16.28 5.83
C GLN A 167 7.22 17.28 6.45
N MET A 168 7.52 17.15 7.74
CA MET A 168 8.49 18.02 8.42
C MET A 168 9.93 17.79 7.93
N LEU A 169 10.30 16.55 7.63
CA LEU A 169 11.59 16.23 6.99
C LEU A 169 11.70 16.88 5.61
N ASP A 170 10.67 16.78 4.78
CA ASP A 170 10.64 17.35 3.44
C ASP A 170 10.68 18.88 3.46
N ALA A 171 10.03 19.49 4.45
CA ALA A 171 10.09 20.94 4.68
C ALA A 171 11.44 21.41 5.27
N GLY A 172 12.31 20.49 5.69
CA GLY A 172 13.59 20.81 6.35
C GLY A 172 13.43 21.37 7.77
N GLU A 173 12.26 21.17 8.40
CA GLU A 173 11.97 21.63 9.76
C GLU A 173 12.64 20.75 10.82
N VAL A 174 12.90 19.49 10.49
CA VAL A 174 13.59 18.51 11.33
C VAL A 174 14.71 17.83 10.56
N ALA A 175 15.72 17.32 11.29
CA ALA A 175 16.80 16.57 10.70
C ALA A 175 16.59 15.07 10.90
N HIS A 176 17.08 14.26 9.97
CA HIS A 176 17.12 12.81 10.09
C HIS A 176 18.13 12.42 11.18
N THR A 177 17.70 12.28 12.43
CA THR A 177 18.57 11.97 13.57
C THR A 177 18.71 10.46 13.85
N GLY A 178 17.96 9.62 13.13
CA GLY A 178 17.85 8.18 13.41
C GLY A 178 17.02 7.84 14.65
N GLU A 179 16.53 8.84 15.39
CA GLU A 179 15.60 8.65 16.50
C GLU A 179 14.16 8.57 15.98
N GLN A 180 13.38 7.65 16.56
CA GLN A 180 11.95 7.62 16.26
C GLN A 180 11.27 8.86 16.80
N PRO A 181 10.44 9.55 16.00
CA PRO A 181 9.64 10.65 16.49
C PRO A 181 8.62 10.17 17.53
N ALA A 182 8.14 11.09 18.37
CA ALA A 182 7.00 10.82 19.24
C ALA A 182 5.80 10.33 18.40
N SER A 183 4.95 9.47 18.97
CA SER A 183 3.90 8.76 18.24
C SER A 183 3.00 9.67 17.40
N PHE A 184 2.67 10.88 17.88
CA PHE A 184 1.81 11.80 17.13
C PHE A 184 2.41 12.33 15.82
N TYR A 185 3.74 12.29 15.65
CA TYR A 185 4.38 12.63 14.37
C TYR A 185 4.27 11.49 13.34
N GLN A 186 3.88 10.31 13.79
CA GLN A 186 3.62 9.15 12.91
C GLN A 186 2.18 9.14 12.39
N ASP A 187 1.34 10.11 12.80
CA ASP A 187 -0.02 10.23 12.31
C ASP A 187 -0.03 10.36 10.78
N LEU A 188 -0.90 9.57 10.16
CA LEU A 188 -1.06 9.56 8.71
C LEU A 188 -1.65 10.87 8.22
N THR A 189 -1.03 11.47 7.21
CA THR A 189 -1.54 12.64 6.49
C THR A 189 -2.31 12.26 5.23
N GLN A 190 -2.16 11.01 4.75
CA GLN A 190 -2.89 10.43 3.61
C GLN A 190 -3.17 8.95 3.86
N CYS A 191 -4.38 8.52 3.52
CA CYS A 191 -4.81 7.11 3.48
C CYS A 191 -5.91 6.92 2.44
N LEU A 192 -6.16 5.67 2.07
CA LEU A 192 -7.30 5.30 1.23
C LEU A 192 -8.54 5.20 2.11
N THR A 193 -9.60 5.94 1.82
CA THR A 193 -10.81 6.00 2.63
C THR A 193 -12.04 5.62 1.81
N LEU A 194 -12.91 4.79 2.39
CA LEU A 194 -14.17 4.36 1.80
C LEU A 194 -15.28 5.36 2.12
N GLY A 195 -15.81 6.02 1.08
CA GLY A 195 -16.86 7.02 1.19
C GLY A 195 -16.34 8.33 1.80
N ASP A 196 -16.44 9.43 1.07
CA ASP A 196 -16.10 10.75 1.59
C ASP A 196 -17.10 11.21 2.64
N ALA A 197 -16.61 11.96 3.65
CA ALA A 197 -17.43 12.57 4.67
C ALA A 197 -18.34 13.70 4.11
N HIS A 198 -18.23 14.03 2.83
CA HIS A 198 -18.93 15.14 2.18
C HIS A 198 -20.05 14.72 1.23
N ASP A 199 -20.18 13.45 0.86
CA ASP A 199 -21.30 13.01 0.03
C ASP A 199 -22.54 12.67 0.89
N ASP A 200 -23.20 13.69 1.39
CA ASP A 200 -24.52 13.61 2.07
C ASP A 200 -25.67 13.40 1.09
N VAL A 201 -25.51 12.60 0.05
CA VAL A 201 -26.66 12.24 -0.82
C VAL A 201 -26.67 10.73 -1.07
N CYS A 202 -26.92 9.94 -0.01
CA CYS A 202 -27.62 8.68 -0.22
C CYS A 202 -29.11 9.00 -0.34
N ALA A 203 -29.61 9.06 -1.56
CA ALA A 203 -31.02 9.19 -1.85
C ALA A 203 -31.76 7.90 -1.44
N ASP A 204 -32.16 7.81 -0.17
CA ASP A 204 -33.11 6.83 0.33
C ASP A 204 -33.71 7.34 1.67
N ASP A 205 -34.29 8.52 1.66
CA ASP A 205 -35.35 8.90 2.60
C ASP A 205 -36.33 9.83 1.87
N ALA A 206 -37.08 9.27 0.94
CA ALA A 206 -38.31 9.85 0.48
C ALA A 206 -39.36 9.66 1.59
N VAL A 207 -39.33 10.51 2.61
CA VAL A 207 -40.47 10.71 3.49
C VAL A 207 -41.19 11.96 3.01
N ASP A 208 -42.32 11.71 2.42
CA ASP A 208 -43.40 12.64 2.14
C ASP A 208 -43.67 13.57 3.35
N GLY A 209 -43.60 14.87 3.11
CA GLY A 209 -43.92 15.88 4.12
C GLY A 209 -43.94 17.27 3.50
N SER A 210 -45.01 17.59 2.78
CA SER A 210 -45.35 18.91 2.30
C SER A 210 -45.35 19.94 3.44
N GLU A 211 -44.47 20.96 3.38
CA GLU A 211 -44.74 22.28 3.95
C GLU A 211 -44.19 23.37 3.02
N ASP A 212 -45.09 24.21 2.57
CA ASP A 212 -44.87 25.39 1.75
C ASP A 212 -44.01 26.43 2.48
N PHE A 213 -42.91 26.93 1.86
CA PHE A 213 -42.32 28.23 2.17
C PHE A 213 -42.07 29.04 0.90
N PRO A 214 -42.28 30.38 0.96
CA PRO A 214 -42.42 31.21 -0.22
C PRO A 214 -41.08 31.63 -0.84
N ASP A 215 -41.20 31.90 -2.17
CA ASP A 215 -40.15 32.44 -3.04
C ASP A 215 -39.40 33.64 -2.46
N SER A 216 -38.09 33.59 -2.54
CA SER A 216 -37.27 34.78 -2.57
C SER A 216 -36.31 34.70 -3.75
N ASP A 217 -36.52 35.60 -4.69
CA ASP A 217 -35.66 35.91 -5.82
C ASP A 217 -34.21 36.15 -5.35
N SER A 218 -33.27 35.46 -5.96
CA SER A 218 -31.89 35.93 -5.97
C SER A 218 -31.15 35.50 -7.26
N ASP A 219 -30.59 36.50 -7.86
CA ASP A 219 -29.93 36.59 -9.14
C ASP A 219 -28.89 35.48 -9.37
N SER A 220 -28.98 34.90 -10.56
CA SER A 220 -28.03 33.97 -11.12
C SER A 220 -26.78 34.70 -11.61
N ASP A 221 -25.70 34.73 -10.84
CA ASP A 221 -24.37 34.96 -11.35
C ASP A 221 -23.75 33.61 -11.76
N ASN A 222 -23.67 33.43 -13.06
CA ASN A 222 -23.17 32.25 -13.74
C ASN A 222 -21.64 32.35 -13.86
N ASP A 223 -20.92 32.20 -12.75
CA ASP A 223 -19.48 32.04 -12.77
C ASP A 223 -19.12 30.57 -13.01
N ASN A 224 -19.01 30.28 -14.31
CA ASN A 224 -18.51 29.02 -14.81
C ASN A 224 -16.95 29.01 -14.70
N ASP A 225 -16.45 29.17 -13.47
CA ASP A 225 -15.03 28.96 -13.16
C ASP A 225 -14.78 27.45 -12.94
N THR A 226 -14.65 26.75 -14.06
CA THR A 226 -14.00 25.42 -14.04
C THR A 226 -12.50 25.60 -13.86
N SER A 227 -12.07 26.15 -12.73
CA SER A 227 -10.71 25.97 -12.25
C SER A 227 -10.54 24.47 -11.95
N VAL A 228 -9.95 23.76 -12.91
CA VAL A 228 -9.42 22.41 -12.66
C VAL A 228 -8.35 22.59 -11.58
N VAL A 229 -8.75 22.44 -10.32
CA VAL A 229 -7.79 22.28 -9.21
C VAL A 229 -6.93 21.11 -9.63
N PRO A 230 -5.58 21.26 -9.73
CA PRO A 230 -4.71 20.13 -10.00
C PRO A 230 -5.06 19.04 -8.99
N GLU A 231 -5.40 17.85 -9.48
CA GLU A 231 -5.65 16.69 -8.62
C GLU A 231 -4.38 16.53 -7.79
N GLU A 232 -4.38 16.96 -6.53
CA GLU A 232 -3.23 16.83 -5.63
C GLU A 232 -2.78 15.39 -5.70
N ASP A 233 -1.47 15.17 -5.89
CA ASP A 233 -0.93 13.82 -6.11
C ASP A 233 -0.89 13.10 -4.77
N TRP A 234 -2.05 12.57 -4.34
CA TRP A 234 -2.30 11.90 -3.06
C TRP A 234 -1.61 10.53 -2.96
N LEU A 235 -0.97 10.07 -4.02
CA LEU A 235 -0.17 8.85 -4.03
C LEU A 235 1.27 9.16 -4.46
N HIS A 236 2.23 8.53 -3.80
CA HIS A 236 3.62 8.53 -4.28
C HIS A 236 3.82 7.42 -5.31
N SER A 237 4.64 7.67 -6.33
CA SER A 237 5.01 6.68 -7.34
C SER A 237 6.49 6.71 -7.66
N TRP A 238 7.09 5.53 -7.84
CA TRP A 238 8.47 5.34 -8.26
C TRP A 238 8.55 4.33 -9.40
N GLN A 239 9.54 4.48 -10.27
CA GLN A 239 9.78 3.56 -11.37
C GLN A 239 11.27 3.28 -11.57
N GLY A 240 11.57 2.09 -12.07
CA GLY A 240 12.93 1.67 -12.36
C GLY A 240 13.02 0.35 -13.11
N THR A 241 14.22 -0.18 -13.18
CA THR A 241 14.52 -1.43 -13.88
C THR A 241 15.09 -2.45 -12.89
N ALA A 242 14.59 -3.68 -12.97
CA ALA A 242 15.13 -4.82 -12.25
C ALA A 242 16.52 -5.19 -12.77
N LEU A 243 17.46 -5.38 -11.86
CA LEU A 243 18.77 -5.96 -12.14
C LEU A 243 18.88 -7.35 -11.53
N PRO A 244 19.74 -8.23 -12.08
CA PRO A 244 19.96 -9.55 -11.53
C PRO A 244 20.28 -9.53 -10.03
N GLY A 245 19.51 -10.29 -9.25
CA GLY A 245 19.66 -10.38 -7.80
C GLY A 245 18.98 -9.29 -6.98
N ASP A 246 18.29 -8.32 -7.59
CA ASP A 246 17.49 -7.35 -6.86
C ASP A 246 16.43 -8.04 -5.99
N ILE A 247 16.20 -7.47 -4.83
CA ILE A 247 15.14 -7.91 -3.92
C ILE A 247 14.26 -6.70 -3.58
N TRP A 248 12.96 -6.89 -3.62
CA TRP A 248 11.99 -5.91 -3.10
C TRP A 248 11.33 -6.47 -1.86
N LEU A 249 11.27 -5.65 -0.80
CA LEU A 249 10.53 -5.94 0.42
C LEU A 249 9.40 -4.95 0.55
N LEU A 250 8.17 -5.46 0.65
CA LEU A 250 6.98 -4.72 1.02
C LEU A 250 6.68 -5.04 2.48
N ALA A 251 6.40 -4.02 3.29
CA ALA A 251 6.02 -4.21 4.68
C ALA A 251 5.02 -3.14 5.15
N THR A 252 4.12 -3.55 6.07
CA THR A 252 3.30 -2.63 6.84
C THR A 252 4.13 -1.98 7.96
N ASP A 253 3.61 -0.92 8.57
CA ASP A 253 4.29 -0.13 9.61
C ASP A 253 4.64 -0.94 10.86
N GLY A 254 3.92 -2.04 11.15
CA GLY A 254 4.26 -2.96 12.23
C GLY A 254 5.73 -3.39 12.25
N LEU A 255 6.42 -3.43 11.09
CA LEU A 255 7.85 -3.70 11.05
C LEU A 255 8.67 -2.52 11.59
N HIS A 256 8.56 -1.35 10.97
CA HIS A 256 9.43 -0.20 11.24
C HIS A 256 8.91 0.72 12.34
N GLY A 257 7.62 0.66 12.65
CA GLY A 257 7.00 1.38 13.76
C GLY A 257 7.28 0.73 15.12
N CYS A 258 7.42 -0.61 15.18
CA CYS A 258 7.68 -1.33 16.44
C CYS A 258 9.15 -1.44 16.79
N ILE A 259 10.08 -1.28 15.84
CA ILE A 259 11.52 -1.41 16.07
C ILE A 259 12.16 -0.02 16.10
N THR A 260 12.56 0.44 17.29
CA THR A 260 13.21 1.75 17.45
C THR A 260 14.47 1.87 16.60
N GLY A 261 14.58 2.95 15.83
CA GLY A 261 15.73 3.19 14.95
C GLY A 261 15.87 2.13 13.85
N PHE A 262 14.74 1.65 13.32
CA PHE A 262 14.73 0.61 12.29
C PHE A 262 15.45 1.07 11.02
N GLU A 263 16.50 0.34 10.67
CA GLU A 263 17.19 0.43 9.39
C GLU A 263 17.33 -0.96 8.79
N LEU A 264 16.72 -1.20 7.63
CA LEU A 264 16.63 -2.53 7.02
C LEU A 264 18.01 -3.20 6.83
N GLN A 265 19.06 -2.44 6.49
CA GLN A 265 20.41 -2.97 6.31
C GLN A 265 21.00 -3.62 7.57
N ASN A 266 20.53 -3.24 8.76
CA ASN A 266 21.01 -3.81 10.03
C ASN A 266 20.40 -5.19 10.31
N TYR A 267 19.30 -5.54 9.62
CA TYR A 267 18.55 -6.78 9.83
C TYR A 267 18.65 -7.73 8.65
N TRP A 268 18.94 -7.25 7.45
CA TRP A 268 19.01 -8.08 6.25
C TRP A 268 20.38 -8.72 6.10
N GLN A 269 20.42 -10.05 5.98
CA GLN A 269 21.62 -10.86 5.82
C GLN A 269 21.74 -11.34 4.37
N PRO A 270 22.66 -10.77 3.57
CA PRO A 270 22.72 -11.03 2.12
C PRO A 270 23.01 -12.48 1.74
N GLU A 271 23.63 -13.24 2.66
CA GLU A 271 23.98 -14.67 2.49
C GLU A 271 22.81 -15.61 2.79
N LYS A 272 21.75 -15.11 3.39
CA LYS A 272 20.56 -15.89 3.74
C LYS A 272 19.53 -15.88 2.60
N THR A 273 18.62 -16.86 2.63
CA THR A 273 17.46 -16.84 1.74
C THR A 273 16.51 -15.70 2.11
N ILE A 274 15.65 -15.29 1.17
CA ILE A 274 14.62 -14.26 1.48
C ILE A 274 13.70 -14.75 2.60
N THR A 275 13.38 -16.04 2.68
CA THR A 275 12.58 -16.63 3.76
C THR A 275 13.26 -16.51 5.11
N ASP A 276 14.55 -16.81 5.19
CA ASP A 276 15.31 -16.70 6.44
C ASP A 276 15.40 -15.24 6.90
N ASN A 277 15.54 -14.31 5.95
CA ASN A 277 15.53 -12.88 6.24
C ASN A 277 14.17 -12.40 6.77
N LEU A 278 13.05 -12.85 6.19
CA LEU A 278 11.74 -12.53 6.75
C LEU A 278 11.56 -13.09 8.18
N ASN A 279 12.04 -14.30 8.43
CA ASN A 279 12.01 -14.86 9.79
C ASN A 279 12.90 -14.08 10.75
N HIS A 280 14.05 -13.54 10.29
CA HIS A 280 14.92 -12.70 11.12
C HIS A 280 14.25 -11.35 11.44
N LEU A 281 13.62 -10.70 10.46
CA LEU A 281 12.83 -9.49 10.68
C LEU A 281 11.68 -9.74 11.66
N TYR A 282 10.97 -10.85 11.52
CA TYR A 282 9.93 -11.26 12.46
C TYR A 282 10.45 -11.47 13.88
N ALA A 283 11.62 -12.11 14.02
CA ALA A 283 12.24 -12.31 15.34
C ALA A 283 12.60 -10.98 16.00
N ALA A 284 13.11 -10.00 15.23
CA ALA A 284 13.41 -8.65 15.72
C ALA A 284 12.13 -7.91 16.15
N TRP A 285 11.08 -7.97 15.35
CA TRP A 285 9.76 -7.41 15.66
C TRP A 285 9.18 -8.04 16.95
N SER A 286 9.24 -9.37 17.09
CA SER A 286 8.75 -10.06 18.29
C SER A 286 9.58 -9.70 19.53
N ALA A 287 10.89 -9.52 19.38
CA ALA A 287 11.79 -9.10 20.46
C ALA A 287 11.57 -7.65 20.91
N SER A 288 11.05 -6.77 20.03
CA SER A 288 10.72 -5.39 20.38
C SER A 288 9.37 -5.25 21.10
N GLY A 289 8.63 -6.36 21.26
CA GLY A 289 7.33 -6.39 21.92
C GLY A 289 6.14 -6.52 20.97
N GLY A 290 6.36 -6.47 19.64
CA GLY A 290 5.34 -6.78 18.64
C GLY A 290 4.02 -6.01 18.79
N GLY A 291 4.10 -4.69 18.97
CA GLY A 291 2.96 -3.86 19.39
C GLY A 291 1.87 -3.65 18.33
N ASP A 292 2.08 -4.10 17.08
CA ASP A 292 1.10 -3.97 15.98
C ASP A 292 1.12 -5.21 15.07
N ASP A 293 0.16 -5.30 14.15
CA ASP A 293 0.13 -6.33 13.12
C ASP A 293 1.33 -6.15 12.17
N ILE A 294 1.89 -7.24 11.66
CA ILE A 294 3.02 -7.20 10.74
C ILE A 294 2.75 -8.03 9.49
N SER A 295 2.96 -7.44 8.33
CA SER A 295 2.90 -8.11 7.03
C SER A 295 4.14 -7.83 6.22
N LEU A 296 4.83 -8.88 5.79
CA LEU A 296 6.07 -8.84 5.03
C LEU A 296 5.95 -9.64 3.74
N MET A 297 6.36 -9.08 2.60
CA MET A 297 6.48 -9.80 1.34
C MET A 297 7.80 -9.44 0.67
N ALA A 298 8.69 -10.42 0.49
CA ALA A 298 9.93 -10.27 -0.24
C ALA A 298 9.85 -10.95 -1.61
N MET A 299 10.33 -10.26 -2.65
CA MET A 299 10.36 -10.73 -4.03
C MET A 299 11.78 -10.60 -4.56
N GLN A 300 12.38 -11.69 -5.03
CA GLN A 300 13.74 -11.71 -5.56
C GLN A 300 13.75 -11.93 -7.06
N TRP A 301 14.41 -11.00 -7.79
CA TRP A 301 14.72 -11.14 -9.20
C TRP A 301 15.82 -12.19 -9.42
N PRO A 302 15.77 -13.02 -10.46
CA PRO A 302 16.82 -14.02 -10.73
C PRO A 302 18.20 -13.38 -10.84
N ARG A 303 19.22 -14.13 -10.40
CA ARG A 303 20.64 -13.76 -10.53
C ARG A 303 21.18 -14.00 -11.93
#